data_f0ab503e59e6d9e85573e7606089340c
#
_entry.id   f0ab503e59e6d9e85573e7606089340c
#
_cell.length_a   1.000
_cell.length_b   1.000
_cell.length_c   1.000
_cell.angle_alpha   90.00
_cell.angle_beta   90.00
_cell.angle_gamma   90.00
#
_symmetry.space_group_name_H-M   'P 1'
#
loop_
_entity.id
_entity.type
_entity.pdbx_description
1 polymer ?
#
loop_
_entity_poly.entity_id
_entity_poly.type
_entity_poly.pdbx_seq_one_letter_code
_entity_poly.pdbx_strand_id
1 'polypeptide(L)'
;TTLFRSQNKTFKDNYLDIPFDLSNVLFITTANDASHIPGPLYDRMDVIELPSYTRVEKFNIARRHLLPKQLKNNGLESRVTMAPAALYEIIDGYTREAGVRTLERTITAVLRKCAQKIAAGEKDKINVTPAMVKAMLGPEKVKPTFISRTDAVGIANGLAWTSVGGEMLPIEVSIIPNGSGKVEITGSLGDVMKESAHLALTYARVHAETYHIAPDKFKNTDIHIHAPEGAVPKDGPS
;
A
#
# COMPACT_ATOMS: atom_id res chain seq x y z
N THR A 1 -15.16 8.60 -25.14
CA THR A 1 -15.03 7.20 -25.53
C THR A 1 -15.63 6.96 -26.91
N THR A 2 -14.82 7.11 -27.93
CA THR A 2 -15.19 6.94 -29.34
C THR A 2 -15.10 5.45 -29.76
N LEU A 3 -15.28 4.55 -28.81
CA LEU A 3 -15.20 3.12 -28.99
C LEU A 3 -16.33 2.62 -29.88
N PHE A 4 -16.03 2.18 -31.08
CA PHE A 4 -16.95 1.41 -31.92
C PHE A 4 -18.18 2.15 -32.47
N ARG A 5 -18.11 3.43 -32.83
CA ARG A 5 -19.26 4.12 -33.44
C ARG A 5 -19.91 3.35 -34.60
N SER A 6 -19.13 2.64 -35.41
CA SER A 6 -19.63 1.83 -36.52
C SER A 6 -20.30 0.53 -36.07
N GLN A 7 -19.81 -0.10 -35.00
CA GLN A 7 -20.38 -1.34 -34.45
C GLN A 7 -21.54 -1.10 -33.50
N ASN A 8 -21.57 0.06 -32.82
CA ASN A 8 -22.62 0.41 -31.90
C ASN A 8 -24.01 0.60 -32.57
N LYS A 9 -24.02 0.97 -33.85
CA LYS A 9 -25.28 1.10 -34.63
C LYS A 9 -25.95 -0.23 -34.92
N THR A 10 -25.19 -1.30 -34.94
CA THR A 10 -25.64 -2.64 -35.33
C THR A 10 -25.46 -3.63 -34.20
N PHE A 11 -25.43 -3.14 -32.95
CA PHE A 11 -25.35 -4.02 -31.80
C PHE A 11 -26.57 -4.94 -31.78
N LYS A 12 -26.33 -6.24 -31.60
CA LYS A 12 -27.38 -7.25 -31.55
C LYS A 12 -27.21 -8.01 -30.22
N ASP A 13 -28.25 -8.02 -29.44
CA ASP A 13 -28.33 -8.86 -28.26
C ASP A 13 -28.45 -10.33 -28.64
N ASN A 14 -27.59 -11.17 -28.09
CA ASN A 14 -27.53 -12.59 -28.44
C ASN A 14 -28.73 -13.41 -27.93
N TYR A 15 -29.48 -12.88 -26.96
CA TYR A 15 -30.63 -13.55 -26.39
C TYR A 15 -31.94 -13.14 -27.08
N LEU A 16 -32.13 -11.83 -27.27
CA LEU A 16 -33.35 -11.30 -27.89
C LEU A 16 -33.27 -11.29 -29.41
N ASP A 17 -32.07 -11.38 -29.98
CA ASP A 17 -31.82 -11.34 -31.43
C ASP A 17 -32.36 -10.07 -32.14
N ILE A 18 -32.48 -8.99 -31.39
CA ILE A 18 -33.00 -7.70 -31.86
C ILE A 18 -31.83 -6.72 -32.03
N PRO A 19 -31.68 -6.04 -33.16
CA PRO A 19 -30.69 -4.99 -33.35
C PRO A 19 -31.08 -3.76 -32.53
N PHE A 20 -30.08 -3.18 -31.86
CA PHE A 20 -30.21 -1.99 -31.03
C PHE A 20 -29.13 -0.97 -31.35
N ASP A 21 -29.50 0.30 -31.51
CA ASP A 21 -28.54 1.38 -31.77
C ASP A 21 -27.98 1.95 -30.46
N LEU A 22 -26.70 1.67 -30.19
CA LEU A 22 -25.94 2.16 -29.04
C LEU A 22 -25.04 3.34 -29.40
N SER A 23 -25.20 3.95 -30.59
CA SER A 23 -24.29 5.01 -31.06
C SER A 23 -24.30 6.28 -30.18
N ASN A 24 -25.36 6.52 -29.46
CA ASN A 24 -25.54 7.66 -28.56
C ASN A 24 -25.30 7.30 -27.08
N VAL A 25 -24.80 6.09 -26.80
CA VAL A 25 -24.51 5.63 -25.43
C VAL A 25 -23.07 5.94 -25.05
N LEU A 26 -22.88 6.57 -23.90
CA LEU A 26 -21.59 6.73 -23.26
C LEU A 26 -21.32 5.51 -22.38
N PHE A 27 -20.25 4.78 -22.68
CA PHE A 27 -19.81 3.64 -21.87
C PHE A 27 -18.74 4.08 -20.88
N ILE A 28 -18.98 3.84 -19.60
CA ILE A 28 -17.99 4.06 -18.53
C ILE A 28 -17.79 2.70 -17.86
N THR A 29 -16.54 2.23 -17.88
CA THR A 29 -16.14 0.99 -17.23
C THR A 29 -15.15 1.27 -16.11
N THR A 30 -15.13 0.43 -15.09
CA THR A 30 -14.16 0.51 -13.99
C THR A 30 -13.44 -0.82 -13.87
N ALA A 31 -12.14 -0.77 -13.64
CA ALA A 31 -11.30 -1.93 -13.40
C ALA A 31 -10.31 -1.64 -12.27
N ASN A 32 -9.91 -2.66 -11.55
CA ASN A 32 -8.86 -2.54 -10.54
C ASN A 32 -7.46 -2.72 -11.14
N ASP A 33 -7.39 -3.39 -12.27
CA ASP A 33 -6.15 -3.72 -12.96
C ASP A 33 -6.39 -3.66 -14.48
N ALA A 34 -5.62 -2.80 -15.13
CA ALA A 34 -5.70 -2.61 -16.58
C ALA A 34 -4.94 -3.70 -17.37
N SER A 35 -4.05 -4.46 -16.74
CA SER A 35 -3.21 -5.46 -17.40
C SER A 35 -4.01 -6.62 -18.02
N HIS A 36 -5.20 -6.88 -17.52
CA HIS A 36 -6.11 -7.90 -18.04
C HIS A 36 -7.01 -7.43 -19.18
N ILE A 37 -6.95 -6.16 -19.55
CA ILE A 37 -7.73 -5.61 -20.67
C ILE A 37 -7.00 -5.97 -21.97
N PRO A 38 -7.69 -6.61 -22.95
CA PRO A 38 -7.06 -6.90 -24.25
C PRO A 38 -6.51 -5.63 -24.90
N GLY A 39 -5.26 -5.69 -25.41
CA GLY A 39 -4.58 -4.53 -25.99
C GLY A 39 -5.42 -3.75 -27.02
N PRO A 40 -6.06 -4.39 -28.03
CA PRO A 40 -6.89 -3.70 -29.00
C PRO A 40 -8.10 -2.96 -28.40
N LEU A 41 -8.56 -3.37 -27.23
CA LEU A 41 -9.62 -2.67 -26.50
C LEU A 41 -9.01 -1.50 -25.69
N TYR A 42 -7.90 -1.74 -25.01
CA TYR A 42 -7.20 -0.72 -24.22
C TYR A 42 -6.80 0.48 -25.08
N ASP A 43 -6.25 0.24 -26.26
CA ASP A 43 -5.83 1.29 -27.22
C ASP A 43 -6.97 2.21 -27.70
N ARG A 44 -8.22 1.77 -27.51
CA ARG A 44 -9.42 2.52 -27.90
C ARG A 44 -10.15 3.15 -26.73
N MET A 45 -9.65 2.96 -25.52
CA MET A 45 -10.22 3.52 -24.29
C MET A 45 -9.51 4.82 -23.93
N ASP A 46 -10.29 5.75 -23.39
CA ASP A 46 -9.75 6.88 -22.66
C ASP A 46 -9.58 6.46 -21.21
N VAL A 47 -8.35 6.15 -20.82
CA VAL A 47 -8.03 5.55 -19.53
C VAL A 47 -7.72 6.66 -18.53
N ILE A 48 -8.52 6.73 -17.47
CA ILE A 48 -8.32 7.65 -16.35
C ILE A 48 -7.83 6.83 -15.17
N GLU A 49 -6.56 6.97 -14.83
CA GLU A 49 -5.99 6.33 -13.66
C GLU A 49 -6.31 7.12 -12.38
N LEU A 50 -6.79 6.43 -11.38
CA LEU A 50 -7.02 6.98 -10.05
C LEU A 50 -5.93 6.47 -9.11
N PRO A 51 -4.94 7.31 -8.76
CA PRO A 51 -3.87 6.91 -7.86
C PRO A 51 -4.39 6.62 -6.44
N SER A 52 -3.60 5.89 -5.66
CA SER A 52 -3.88 5.66 -4.25
C SER A 52 -3.81 6.98 -3.47
N TYR A 53 -4.67 7.12 -2.46
CA TYR A 53 -4.63 8.28 -1.58
C TYR A 53 -3.42 8.26 -0.65
N THR A 54 -2.77 9.39 -0.54
CA THR A 54 -1.72 9.62 0.47
C THR A 54 -2.30 9.66 1.88
N ARG A 55 -1.45 9.50 2.89
CA ARG A 55 -1.83 9.60 4.30
C ARG A 55 -2.58 10.91 4.64
N VAL A 56 -2.11 12.02 4.07
CA VAL A 56 -2.72 13.34 4.28
C VAL A 56 -4.08 13.45 3.61
N GLU A 57 -4.21 12.93 2.40
CA GLU A 57 -5.49 12.89 1.67
C GLU A 57 -6.51 12.01 2.40
N LYS A 58 -6.11 10.83 2.85
CA LYS A 58 -6.96 9.94 3.67
C LYS A 58 -7.46 10.65 4.93
N PHE A 59 -6.60 11.39 5.62
CA PHE A 59 -6.99 12.19 6.78
C PHE A 59 -8.03 13.26 6.42
N ASN A 60 -7.81 14.01 5.33
CA ASN A 60 -8.75 15.05 4.89
C ASN A 60 -10.10 14.47 4.46
N ILE A 61 -10.09 13.35 3.73
CA ILE A 61 -11.31 12.63 3.34
C ILE A 61 -12.05 12.13 4.59
N ALA A 62 -11.32 11.52 5.53
CA ALA A 62 -11.90 11.03 6.79
C ALA A 62 -12.54 12.17 7.58
N ARG A 63 -11.82 13.27 7.77
CA ARG A 63 -12.28 14.41 8.58
C ARG A 63 -13.48 15.14 7.96
N ARG A 64 -13.41 15.39 6.62
CA ARG A 64 -14.40 16.22 5.94
C ARG A 64 -15.66 15.49 5.49
N HIS A 65 -15.52 14.19 5.19
CA HIS A 65 -16.58 13.42 4.57
C HIS A 65 -17.00 12.18 5.37
N LEU A 66 -16.04 11.29 5.72
CA LEU A 66 -16.42 10.01 6.33
C LEU A 66 -16.91 10.18 7.76
N LEU A 67 -16.21 10.91 8.59
CA LEU A 67 -16.56 11.10 9.99
C LEU A 67 -17.92 11.79 10.15
N PRO A 68 -18.22 12.94 9.50
CA PRO A 68 -19.54 13.56 9.60
C PRO A 68 -20.66 12.66 9.11
N LYS A 69 -20.47 11.97 7.99
CA LYS A 69 -21.42 10.99 7.45
C LYS A 69 -21.72 9.88 8.46
N GLN A 70 -20.68 9.30 9.06
CA GLN A 70 -20.84 8.19 9.98
C GLN A 70 -21.38 8.63 11.36
N LEU A 71 -21.05 9.82 11.83
CA LEU A 71 -21.69 10.40 13.03
C LEU A 71 -23.20 10.55 12.81
N LYS A 72 -23.62 11.10 11.69
CA LYS A 72 -25.03 11.26 11.34
C LYS A 72 -25.74 9.90 11.24
N ASN A 73 -25.15 8.94 10.53
CA ASN A 73 -25.73 7.61 10.34
C ASN A 73 -25.92 6.83 11.65
N ASN A 74 -25.12 7.14 12.68
CA ASN A 74 -25.22 6.51 14.00
C ASN A 74 -25.91 7.39 15.06
N GLY A 75 -26.42 8.58 14.71
CA GLY A 75 -27.08 9.51 15.64
C GLY A 75 -26.16 10.08 16.73
N LEU A 76 -24.87 10.28 16.42
CA LEU A 76 -23.83 10.65 17.39
C LEU A 76 -23.31 12.09 17.21
N GLU A 77 -23.89 12.90 16.33
CA GLU A 77 -23.39 14.23 15.93
C GLU A 77 -23.15 15.18 17.11
N SER A 78 -24.02 15.15 18.12
CA SER A 78 -23.93 16.03 19.31
C SER A 78 -23.17 15.40 20.50
N ARG A 79 -22.86 14.11 20.41
CA ARG A 79 -22.36 13.32 21.56
C ARG A 79 -20.92 12.85 21.39
N VAL A 80 -20.44 12.70 20.16
CA VAL A 80 -19.11 12.14 19.88
C VAL A 80 -18.31 13.07 19.00
N THR A 81 -17.07 13.31 19.39
CA THR A 81 -16.03 13.97 18.58
C THR A 81 -14.82 13.06 18.46
N MET A 82 -14.01 13.27 17.45
CA MET A 82 -12.80 12.48 17.24
C MET A 82 -11.60 13.41 17.05
N ALA A 83 -10.59 13.24 17.88
CA ALA A 83 -9.37 14.01 17.80
C ALA A 83 -8.62 13.74 16.48
N PRO A 84 -7.95 14.73 15.87
CA PRO A 84 -7.12 14.51 14.66
C PRO A 84 -6.10 13.39 14.84
N ALA A 85 -5.47 13.30 15.99
CA ALA A 85 -4.52 12.25 16.30
C ALA A 85 -5.17 10.84 16.30
N ALA A 86 -6.44 10.72 16.69
CA ALA A 86 -7.17 9.45 16.65
C ALA A 86 -7.48 9.01 15.20
N LEU A 87 -7.73 9.93 14.29
CA LEU A 87 -7.86 9.62 12.85
C LEU A 87 -6.55 9.13 12.27
N TYR A 88 -5.43 9.77 12.60
CA TYR A 88 -4.11 9.31 12.16
C TYR A 88 -3.78 7.93 12.75
N GLU A 89 -4.12 7.68 14.02
CA GLU A 89 -3.96 6.36 14.64
C GLU A 89 -4.72 5.26 13.87
N ILE A 90 -5.96 5.55 13.43
CA ILE A 90 -6.73 4.61 12.61
C ILE A 90 -6.07 4.40 11.25
N ILE A 91 -5.63 5.47 10.60
CA ILE A 91 -5.00 5.40 9.27
C ILE A 91 -3.71 4.57 9.32
N ASP A 92 -2.85 4.86 10.29
CA ASP A 92 -1.50 4.30 10.35
C ASP A 92 -1.49 2.89 10.95
N GLY A 93 -2.30 2.62 11.98
CA GLY A 93 -2.27 1.37 12.73
C GLY A 93 -3.30 0.32 12.32
N TYR A 94 -4.37 0.71 11.63
CA TYR A 94 -5.49 -0.21 11.38
C TYR A 94 -5.90 -0.31 9.90
N THR A 95 -5.35 0.51 9.01
CA THR A 95 -5.71 0.47 7.59
C THR A 95 -4.47 0.38 6.69
N ARG A 96 -4.52 -0.56 5.73
CA ARG A 96 -3.52 -0.68 4.66
C ARG A 96 -4.28 -0.93 3.36
N GLU A 97 -4.58 0.15 2.64
CA GLU A 97 -5.38 0.12 1.42
C GLU A 97 -5.07 1.33 0.53
N ALA A 98 -5.28 1.22 -0.77
CA ALA A 98 -5.13 2.33 -1.72
C ALA A 98 -6.22 3.39 -1.53
N GLY A 99 -7.45 2.98 -1.30
CA GLY A 99 -8.62 3.84 -1.07
C GLY A 99 -8.88 4.17 0.40
N VAL A 100 -10.16 4.32 0.74
CA VAL A 100 -10.64 4.71 2.07
C VAL A 100 -11.79 3.83 2.58
N ARG A 101 -12.04 2.67 1.94
CA ARG A 101 -13.16 1.79 2.30
C ARG A 101 -12.96 1.12 3.67
N THR A 102 -11.77 0.60 3.93
CA THR A 102 -11.43 0.02 5.24
C THR A 102 -11.37 1.09 6.31
N LEU A 103 -10.90 2.29 5.99
CA LEU A 103 -10.89 3.46 6.87
C LEU A 103 -12.32 3.84 7.29
N GLU A 104 -13.27 3.93 6.36
CA GLU A 104 -14.68 4.18 6.69
C GLU A 104 -15.26 3.10 7.59
N ARG A 105 -15.00 1.82 7.31
CA ARG A 105 -15.45 0.70 8.15
C ARG A 105 -14.85 0.74 9.55
N THR A 106 -13.59 1.10 9.67
CA THR A 106 -12.88 1.18 10.96
C THR A 106 -13.38 2.36 11.78
N ILE A 107 -13.58 3.53 11.18
CA ILE A 107 -14.24 4.68 11.83
C ILE A 107 -15.62 4.27 12.33
N THR A 108 -16.41 3.61 11.49
CA THR A 108 -17.75 3.13 11.88
C THR A 108 -17.70 2.16 13.05
N ALA A 109 -16.72 1.27 13.08
CA ALA A 109 -16.55 0.33 14.21
C ALA A 109 -16.25 1.06 15.53
N VAL A 110 -15.41 2.09 15.51
CA VAL A 110 -15.14 2.93 16.68
C VAL A 110 -16.40 3.67 17.14
N LEU A 111 -17.14 4.28 16.21
CA LEU A 111 -18.36 5.02 16.51
C LEU A 111 -19.46 4.11 17.08
N ARG A 112 -19.58 2.88 16.58
CA ARG A 112 -20.53 1.89 17.15
C ARG A 112 -20.20 1.55 18.59
N LYS A 113 -18.90 1.44 18.94
CA LYS A 113 -18.49 1.23 20.34
C LYS A 113 -18.76 2.46 21.23
N CYS A 114 -18.66 3.66 20.67
CA CYS A 114 -19.11 4.87 21.36
C CYS A 114 -20.63 4.85 21.58
N ALA A 115 -21.41 4.46 20.57
CA ALA A 115 -22.86 4.31 20.70
C ALA A 115 -23.25 3.30 21.79
N GLN A 116 -22.54 2.17 21.88
CA GLN A 116 -22.76 1.17 22.93
C GLN A 116 -22.51 1.75 24.33
N LYS A 117 -21.45 2.54 24.54
CA LYS A 117 -21.16 3.21 25.82
C LYS A 117 -22.26 4.20 26.19
N ILE A 118 -22.72 5.00 25.23
CA ILE A 118 -23.81 5.96 25.45
C ILE A 118 -25.12 5.23 25.81
N ALA A 119 -25.42 4.12 25.11
CA ALA A 119 -26.59 3.29 25.40
C ALA A 119 -26.48 2.61 26.79
N ALA A 120 -25.27 2.32 27.25
CA ALA A 120 -25.01 1.78 28.59
C ALA A 120 -25.09 2.83 29.74
N GLY A 121 -25.39 4.10 29.39
CA GLY A 121 -25.62 5.14 30.39
C GLY A 121 -24.53 6.21 30.48
N GLU A 122 -23.53 6.21 29.62
CA GLU A 122 -22.55 7.30 29.56
C GLU A 122 -23.25 8.61 29.20
N LYS A 123 -23.20 9.59 30.09
CA LYS A 123 -23.91 10.87 29.94
C LYS A 123 -23.04 11.94 29.30
N ASP A 124 -21.73 11.84 29.42
CA ASP A 124 -20.76 12.82 28.95
C ASP A 124 -20.53 12.74 27.44
N LYS A 125 -20.06 13.84 26.87
CA LYS A 125 -19.58 13.86 25.49
C LYS A 125 -18.28 13.06 25.36
N ILE A 126 -18.24 12.14 24.42
CA ILE A 126 -17.06 11.31 24.17
C ILE A 126 -16.16 12.00 23.14
N ASN A 127 -14.93 12.34 23.54
CA ASN A 127 -13.88 12.75 22.62
C ASN A 127 -12.92 11.57 22.39
N VAL A 128 -13.01 10.94 21.23
CA VAL A 128 -12.20 9.77 20.87
C VAL A 128 -10.74 10.17 20.73
N THR A 129 -9.89 9.59 21.57
CA THR A 129 -8.43 9.76 21.56
C THR A 129 -7.72 8.54 20.97
N PRO A 130 -6.42 8.61 20.61
CA PRO A 130 -5.65 7.44 20.15
C PRO A 130 -5.67 6.27 21.13
N ALA A 131 -5.57 6.53 22.44
CA ALA A 131 -5.65 5.50 23.47
C ALA A 131 -7.00 4.77 23.45
N MET A 132 -8.10 5.52 23.25
CA MET A 132 -9.43 4.94 23.09
C MET A 132 -9.56 4.09 21.83
N VAL A 133 -8.95 4.52 20.73
CA VAL A 133 -8.92 3.73 19.48
C VAL A 133 -8.25 2.37 19.74
N LYS A 134 -7.08 2.37 20.39
CA LYS A 134 -6.37 1.12 20.77
C LYS A 134 -7.20 0.24 21.71
N ALA A 135 -7.82 0.81 22.71
CA ALA A 135 -8.69 0.08 23.63
C ALA A 135 -9.93 -0.52 22.92
N MET A 136 -10.46 0.18 21.92
CA MET A 136 -11.65 -0.25 21.19
C MET A 136 -11.33 -1.27 20.09
N LEU A 137 -10.24 -1.09 19.33
CA LEU A 137 -9.92 -1.93 18.17
C LEU A 137 -8.94 -3.06 18.49
N GLY A 138 -8.28 -3.02 19.66
CA GLY A 138 -7.22 -3.96 20.04
C GLY A 138 -5.87 -3.56 19.46
N PRO A 139 -4.91 -4.48 19.40
CA PRO A 139 -3.57 -4.20 18.90
C PRO A 139 -3.58 -3.74 17.43
N GLU A 140 -2.62 -2.89 17.10
CA GLU A 140 -2.43 -2.39 15.74
C GLU A 140 -2.27 -3.56 14.76
N LYS A 141 -2.98 -3.51 13.65
CA LYS A 141 -2.95 -4.52 12.59
C LYS A 141 -1.85 -4.26 11.57
N VAL A 142 -1.50 -3.01 11.41
CA VAL A 142 -0.43 -2.55 10.53
C VAL A 142 0.71 -2.08 11.41
N LYS A 143 1.81 -2.78 11.38
CA LYS A 143 3.03 -2.31 12.04
C LYS A 143 3.76 -1.40 11.07
N PRO A 144 4.12 -0.18 11.47
CA PRO A 144 4.99 0.63 10.64
C PRO A 144 6.31 -0.12 10.43
N THR A 145 6.79 -0.15 9.20
CA THR A 145 8.14 -0.67 8.93
C THR A 145 9.12 0.14 9.75
N PHE A 146 9.82 -0.50 10.67
CA PHE A 146 10.79 0.18 11.52
C PHE A 146 11.96 0.64 10.65
N ILE A 147 12.00 1.92 10.37
CA ILE A 147 13.16 2.57 9.82
C ILE A 147 14.10 2.83 11.01
N SER A 148 15.27 2.22 11.00
CA SER A 148 16.31 2.63 11.94
C SER A 148 16.58 4.12 11.73
N ARG A 149 16.38 4.93 12.75
CA ARG A 149 16.72 6.36 12.73
C ARG A 149 18.22 6.61 13.01
N THR A 150 18.92 5.56 13.32
CA THR A 150 20.36 5.58 13.56
C THR A 150 21.06 4.85 12.43
N ASP A 151 22.14 5.43 11.94
CA ASP A 151 22.98 4.79 10.95
C ASP A 151 23.52 3.47 11.51
N ALA A 152 23.37 2.41 10.75
CA ALA A 152 23.85 1.09 11.11
C ALA A 152 24.66 0.51 9.95
N VAL A 153 25.81 -0.07 10.27
CA VAL A 153 26.64 -0.75 9.28
C VAL A 153 25.91 -2.01 8.80
N GLY A 154 25.84 -2.19 7.49
CA GLY A 154 25.20 -3.37 6.89
C GLY A 154 23.69 -3.24 6.73
N ILE A 155 23.10 -2.06 6.95
CA ILE A 155 21.67 -1.82 6.70
C ILE A 155 21.51 -0.64 5.75
N ALA A 156 20.77 -0.85 4.68
CA ALA A 156 20.37 0.20 3.74
C ALA A 156 18.84 0.21 3.58
N ASN A 157 18.26 1.40 3.57
CA ASN A 157 16.82 1.55 3.36
C ASN A 157 16.55 1.70 1.85
N GLY A 158 16.01 0.66 1.24
CA GLY A 158 15.45 0.69 -0.11
C GLY A 158 14.04 1.30 -0.12
N LEU A 159 13.60 1.72 -1.28
CA LEU A 159 12.23 2.17 -1.53
C LEU A 159 11.52 1.13 -2.39
N ALA A 160 10.34 0.74 -1.98
CA ALA A 160 9.47 -0.14 -2.73
C ALA A 160 8.15 0.57 -3.04
N TRP A 161 7.63 0.39 -4.26
CA TRP A 161 6.28 0.80 -4.60
C TRP A 161 5.35 -0.40 -4.45
N THR A 162 4.20 -0.19 -3.81
CA THR A 162 3.18 -1.21 -3.63
C THR A 162 1.82 -0.69 -4.09
N SER A 163 0.87 -1.58 -4.33
CA SER A 163 -0.50 -1.20 -4.68
C SER A 163 -1.19 -0.28 -3.65
N VAL A 164 -0.63 -0.18 -2.45
CA VAL A 164 -1.17 0.65 -1.35
C VAL A 164 -0.32 1.89 -1.06
N GLY A 165 0.73 2.12 -1.83
CA GLY A 165 1.63 3.27 -1.72
C GLY A 165 3.10 2.90 -1.63
N GLY A 166 3.97 3.90 -1.41
CA GLY A 166 5.40 3.69 -1.18
C GLY A 166 5.66 3.04 0.17
N GLU A 167 6.63 2.13 0.22
CA GLU A 167 7.05 1.44 1.43
C GLU A 167 8.59 1.44 1.53
N MET A 168 9.09 1.48 2.74
CA MET A 168 10.52 1.31 2.99
C MET A 168 10.84 -0.17 3.06
N LEU A 169 11.88 -0.58 2.35
CA LEU A 169 12.38 -1.95 2.35
C LEU A 169 13.81 -1.94 2.92
N PRO A 170 14.01 -2.27 4.19
CA PRO A 170 15.36 -2.42 4.71
C PRO A 170 16.05 -3.59 4.03
N ILE A 171 17.28 -3.37 3.59
CA ILE A 171 18.17 -4.40 3.05
C ILE A 171 19.29 -4.58 4.06
N GLU A 172 19.43 -5.78 4.56
CA GLU A 172 20.47 -6.14 5.53
C GLU A 172 21.60 -6.89 4.83
N VAL A 173 22.82 -6.48 5.04
CA VAL A 173 24.01 -7.12 4.46
C VAL A 173 24.95 -7.55 5.60
N SER A 174 25.25 -8.84 5.64
CA SER A 174 26.19 -9.42 6.60
C SER A 174 27.41 -9.95 5.86
N ILE A 175 28.59 -9.67 6.40
CA ILE A 175 29.86 -10.18 5.90
C ILE A 175 30.30 -11.29 6.85
N ILE A 176 30.46 -12.50 6.32
CA ILE A 176 30.85 -13.69 7.07
C ILE A 176 32.35 -13.95 6.80
N PRO A 177 33.24 -13.81 7.79
CA PRO A 177 34.67 -14.02 7.61
C PRO A 177 35.00 -15.51 7.39
N ASN A 178 36.13 -15.78 6.79
CA ASN A 178 36.63 -17.12 6.44
C ASN A 178 35.68 -17.89 5.49
N GLY A 179 34.98 -17.18 4.64
CA GLY A 179 34.13 -17.73 3.59
C GLY A 179 34.89 -18.08 2.30
N SER A 180 34.13 -18.55 1.32
CA SER A 180 34.65 -18.97 0.01
C SER A 180 34.36 -17.95 -1.10
N GLY A 181 33.80 -16.78 -0.78
CA GLY A 181 33.35 -15.76 -1.74
C GLY A 181 31.90 -15.99 -2.18
N LYS A 182 31.15 -16.84 -1.46
CA LYS A 182 29.74 -17.14 -1.76
C LYS A 182 28.84 -15.94 -1.48
N VAL A 183 27.82 -15.75 -2.33
CA VAL A 183 26.77 -14.79 -2.11
C VAL A 183 25.47 -15.53 -1.83
N GLU A 184 24.88 -15.25 -0.68
CA GLU A 184 23.61 -15.81 -0.28
C GLU A 184 22.55 -14.70 -0.23
N ILE A 185 21.41 -14.92 -0.88
CA ILE A 185 20.32 -13.95 -0.97
C ILE A 185 19.06 -14.59 -0.38
N THR A 186 18.46 -13.92 0.61
CA THR A 186 17.24 -14.39 1.27
C THR A 186 16.20 -13.27 1.38
N GLY A 187 14.94 -13.62 1.65
CA GLY A 187 13.85 -12.66 1.83
C GLY A 187 12.79 -12.65 0.72
N SER A 188 12.63 -13.78 0.01
CA SER A 188 11.61 -13.95 -1.05
C SER A 188 11.73 -12.92 -2.17
N LEU A 189 12.98 -12.67 -2.61
CA LEU A 189 13.29 -11.81 -3.74
C LEU A 189 13.03 -12.55 -5.07
N GLY A 190 12.36 -11.86 -6.01
CA GLY A 190 12.22 -12.34 -7.38
C GLY A 190 13.53 -12.24 -8.18
N ASP A 191 13.48 -12.65 -9.44
CA ASP A 191 14.71 -12.80 -10.23
C ASP A 191 15.36 -11.45 -10.56
N VAL A 192 14.57 -10.40 -10.79
CA VAL A 192 15.08 -9.04 -11.03
C VAL A 192 15.83 -8.51 -9.81
N MET A 193 15.28 -8.69 -8.62
CA MET A 193 15.91 -8.25 -7.37
C MET A 193 17.16 -9.06 -7.03
N LYS A 194 17.21 -10.35 -7.36
CA LYS A 194 18.41 -11.18 -7.21
C LYS A 194 19.53 -10.72 -8.15
N GLU A 195 19.18 -10.44 -9.41
CA GLU A 195 20.13 -9.89 -10.37
C GLU A 195 20.69 -8.55 -9.91
N SER A 196 19.82 -7.65 -9.41
CA SER A 196 20.23 -6.36 -8.83
C SER A 196 21.18 -6.52 -7.65
N ALA A 197 20.96 -7.51 -6.77
CA ALA A 197 21.88 -7.79 -5.65
C ALA A 197 23.25 -8.25 -6.15
N HIS A 198 23.31 -9.10 -7.17
CA HIS A 198 24.58 -9.52 -7.77
C HIS A 198 25.29 -8.37 -8.48
N LEU A 199 24.53 -7.50 -9.16
CA LEU A 199 25.08 -6.32 -9.83
C LEU A 199 25.65 -5.33 -8.81
N ALA A 200 24.96 -5.08 -7.71
CA ALA A 200 25.42 -4.22 -6.62
C ALA A 200 26.75 -4.72 -6.03
N LEU A 201 26.90 -6.03 -5.84
CA LEU A 201 28.16 -6.61 -5.38
C LEU A 201 29.28 -6.46 -6.41
N THR A 202 28.97 -6.65 -7.68
CA THR A 202 29.94 -6.45 -8.77
C THR A 202 30.41 -4.99 -8.80
N TYR A 203 29.46 -4.05 -8.67
CA TYR A 203 29.77 -2.63 -8.56
C TYR A 203 30.70 -2.31 -7.38
N ALA A 204 30.38 -2.85 -6.19
CA ALA A 204 31.20 -2.66 -4.99
C ALA A 204 32.63 -3.22 -5.17
N ARG A 205 32.79 -4.35 -5.88
CA ARG A 205 34.10 -4.93 -6.20
C ARG A 205 34.90 -4.07 -7.16
N VAL A 206 34.28 -3.55 -8.22
CA VAL A 206 34.91 -2.69 -9.23
C VAL A 206 35.38 -1.37 -8.59
N HIS A 207 34.59 -0.83 -7.68
CA HIS A 207 34.89 0.45 -7.01
C HIS A 207 35.51 0.28 -5.61
N ALA A 208 36.08 -0.89 -5.32
CA ALA A 208 36.64 -1.20 -4.00
C ALA A 208 37.70 -0.17 -3.55
N GLU A 209 38.57 0.28 -4.43
CA GLU A 209 39.58 1.32 -4.11
C GLU A 209 38.92 2.65 -3.72
N THR A 210 37.88 3.06 -4.42
CA THR A 210 37.12 4.30 -4.14
C THR A 210 36.48 4.25 -2.74
N TYR A 211 36.04 3.07 -2.33
CA TYR A 211 35.42 2.84 -1.03
C TYR A 211 36.44 2.40 0.06
N HIS A 212 37.73 2.41 -0.22
CA HIS A 212 38.78 1.96 0.68
C HIS A 212 38.57 0.53 1.19
N ILE A 213 38.04 -0.36 0.34
CA ILE A 213 37.85 -1.77 0.66
C ILE A 213 39.04 -2.56 0.10
N ALA A 214 39.73 -3.30 0.95
CA ALA A 214 40.81 -4.16 0.50
C ALA A 214 40.30 -5.29 -0.39
N PRO A 215 40.88 -5.54 -1.60
CA PRO A 215 40.39 -6.50 -2.57
C PRO A 215 40.32 -7.94 -2.08
N ASP A 216 41.15 -8.32 -1.13
CA ASP A 216 41.17 -9.64 -0.50
C ASP A 216 39.95 -9.90 0.42
N LYS A 217 39.30 -8.85 0.89
CA LYS A 217 38.05 -9.01 1.68
C LYS A 217 36.95 -9.69 0.90
N PHE A 218 36.87 -9.51 -0.40
CA PHE A 218 35.85 -10.17 -1.22
C PHE A 218 36.18 -11.64 -1.53
N LYS A 219 37.42 -12.10 -1.35
CA LYS A 219 37.83 -13.46 -1.66
C LYS A 219 37.64 -14.41 -0.48
N ASN A 220 37.81 -13.91 0.73
CA ASN A 220 37.85 -14.71 1.96
C ASN A 220 36.60 -14.46 2.82
N THR A 221 35.56 -13.94 2.28
CA THR A 221 34.30 -13.69 2.99
C THR A 221 33.12 -14.13 2.17
N ASP A 222 32.13 -14.71 2.82
CA ASP A 222 30.80 -14.87 2.24
C ASP A 222 29.95 -13.63 2.54
N ILE A 223 29.04 -13.31 1.63
CA ILE A 223 28.15 -12.14 1.76
C ILE A 223 26.73 -12.65 1.77
N HIS A 224 26.02 -12.31 2.84
CA HIS A 224 24.59 -12.61 2.98
C HIS A 224 23.79 -11.31 2.84
N ILE A 225 22.90 -11.27 1.83
CA ILE A 225 21.98 -10.16 1.59
C ILE A 225 20.59 -10.64 1.97
N HIS A 226 19.96 -9.95 2.91
CA HIS A 226 18.64 -10.29 3.41
C HIS A 226 17.67 -9.11 3.24
N ALA A 227 16.51 -9.38 2.64
CA ALA A 227 15.38 -8.46 2.66
C ALA A 227 14.32 -9.00 3.63
N PRO A 228 14.08 -8.36 4.79
CA PRO A 228 13.10 -8.80 5.77
C PRO A 228 11.68 -8.95 5.19
N GLU A 229 10.78 -9.57 5.94
CA GLU A 229 9.41 -9.90 5.51
C GLU A 229 9.34 -10.93 4.37
N GLY A 230 10.01 -12.06 4.55
CA GLY A 230 10.07 -13.15 3.55
C GLY A 230 8.71 -13.75 3.13
N ALA A 231 7.63 -13.46 3.86
CA ALA A 231 6.29 -13.90 3.49
C ALA A 231 5.68 -13.11 2.30
N VAL A 232 6.25 -11.94 1.97
CA VAL A 232 5.79 -11.10 0.86
C VAL A 232 6.79 -11.20 -0.27
N PRO A 233 6.42 -11.74 -1.45
CA PRO A 233 7.30 -11.74 -2.62
C PRO A 233 7.65 -10.31 -3.01
N LYS A 234 8.92 -10.08 -3.30
CA LYS A 234 9.46 -8.78 -3.71
C LYS A 234 10.17 -8.92 -5.05
N ASP A 235 9.67 -8.23 -6.04
CA ASP A 235 10.31 -8.13 -7.34
C ASP A 235 9.99 -6.77 -7.96
N GLY A 236 10.91 -6.24 -8.75
CA GLY A 236 10.71 -4.97 -9.42
C GLY A 236 12.03 -4.36 -9.88
N PRO A 237 11.95 -3.37 -10.77
CA PRO A 237 13.14 -2.66 -11.23
C PRO A 237 13.78 -1.91 -10.06
N SER A 238 15.09 -2.03 -9.96
CA SER A 238 15.93 -1.34 -8.97
C SER A 238 16.60 -0.12 -9.61
#